data_88f82d5113d04d1d8cdaf50313b8403b
#
_entry.id   88f82d5113d04d1d8cdaf50313b8403b
#
_cell.length_a   1.000
_cell.length_b   1.000
_cell.length_c   1.000
_cell.angle_alpha   90.00
_cell.angle_beta   90.00
_cell.angle_gamma   90.00
#
_symmetry.space_group_name_H-M   'P 1'
#
loop_
_entity.id
_entity.type
_entity.pdbx_description
1 polymer ?
#
loop_
_entity_poly.entity_id
_entity_poly.type
_entity_poly.pdbx_seq_one_letter_code
_entity_poly.pdbx_strand_id
1 'polypeptide(L)'
;MGEHTRFFTFPVELLRGTLTDIEGVCSKAISYAVFVRCKDYEESPEEAFGYFGINGNSHATVMQGKEVYESLYNPPLTSINKDIIFDFYKNPKSDFEKAVFCAFCGLRSILGTKSYVKTNNGLLMARMFGYRLAAEFTAVKQKPAYYKRHFSTVQKVRYQLTEKIIKRELSLSWGLKYYSIQSKGFYVSFSMDFESLVTHAEKSRKSTLLKQKEEAQKQIIERVRKQIRGK
;
A
#
# COMPACT_ATOMS: atom_id res chain seq x y z
N MET A 1 -24.69 11.84 -17.16
CA MET A 1 -23.28 11.47 -17.33
C MET A 1 -22.73 11.18 -15.96
N GLY A 2 -22.42 9.92 -15.65
CA GLY A 2 -21.82 9.57 -14.36
C GLY A 2 -20.45 10.23 -14.23
N GLU A 3 -20.22 10.95 -13.14
CA GLU A 3 -18.89 11.47 -12.81
C GLU A 3 -17.95 10.29 -12.68
N HIS A 4 -17.06 10.13 -13.66
CA HIS A 4 -16.00 9.13 -13.56
C HIS A 4 -15.13 9.51 -12.37
N THR A 5 -15.10 8.66 -11.36
CA THR A 5 -14.26 8.82 -10.19
C THR A 5 -12.79 8.92 -10.63
N ARG A 6 -12.18 10.08 -10.40
CA ARG A 6 -10.81 10.37 -10.83
C ARG A 6 -9.84 9.98 -9.72
N PHE A 7 -8.74 9.35 -10.09
CA PHE A 7 -7.71 8.89 -9.16
C PHE A 7 -6.38 9.58 -9.45
N PHE A 8 -5.70 9.99 -8.40
CA PHE A 8 -4.30 10.39 -8.45
C PHE A 8 -3.43 9.19 -8.16
N THR A 9 -2.56 8.85 -9.12
CA THR A 9 -1.57 7.78 -8.98
C THR A 9 -0.21 8.40 -8.74
N PHE A 10 0.48 7.96 -7.69
CA PHE A 10 1.75 8.53 -7.26
C PHE A 10 2.66 7.51 -6.55
N PRO A 11 3.97 7.77 -6.45
CA PRO A 11 4.94 6.92 -5.76
C PRO A 11 4.70 6.84 -4.26
N VAL A 12 4.80 5.62 -3.69
CA VAL A 12 4.65 5.44 -2.23
C VAL A 12 5.75 6.13 -1.43
N GLU A 13 6.90 6.41 -2.03
CA GLU A 13 8.01 7.13 -1.41
C GLU A 13 7.61 8.51 -0.88
N LEU A 14 6.62 9.15 -1.50
CA LEU A 14 6.07 10.43 -1.04
C LEU A 14 5.43 10.31 0.35
N LEU A 15 4.96 9.12 0.74
CA LEU A 15 4.34 8.89 2.04
C LEU A 15 5.31 9.10 3.23
N ARG A 16 6.63 9.16 3.00
CA ARG A 16 7.63 9.40 4.06
C ARG A 16 7.37 10.69 4.84
N GLY A 17 6.86 11.71 4.18
CA GLY A 17 6.55 13.02 4.79
C GLY A 17 5.16 13.14 5.39
N THR A 18 4.25 12.17 5.19
CA THR A 18 2.82 12.33 5.49
C THR A 18 2.51 12.73 6.93
N LEU A 19 3.26 12.18 7.89
CA LEU A 19 3.01 12.46 9.32
C LEU A 19 3.50 13.83 9.77
N THR A 20 4.40 14.46 9.03
CA THR A 20 4.96 15.78 9.34
C THR A 20 4.41 16.88 8.45
N ASP A 21 4.19 16.58 7.17
CA ASP A 21 3.77 17.52 6.13
C ASP A 21 2.83 16.81 5.14
N ILE A 22 1.58 16.58 5.55
CA ILE A 22 0.58 15.92 4.70
C ILE A 22 0.22 16.79 3.49
N GLU A 23 0.20 18.11 3.67
CA GLU A 23 -0.14 19.07 2.63
C GLU A 23 0.89 19.05 1.50
N GLY A 24 2.18 19.13 1.83
CA GLY A 24 3.26 19.00 0.86
C GLY A 24 3.30 17.63 0.17
N VAL A 25 2.95 16.55 0.88
CA VAL A 25 2.81 15.21 0.26
C VAL A 25 1.67 15.16 -0.75
N CYS A 26 0.49 15.70 -0.39
CA CYS A 26 -0.65 15.76 -1.31
C CYS A 26 -0.34 16.64 -2.53
N SER A 27 0.29 17.79 -2.33
CA SER A 27 0.73 18.67 -3.42
C SER A 27 1.65 17.93 -4.40
N LYS A 28 2.70 17.26 -3.90
CA LYS A 28 3.63 16.49 -4.74
C LYS A 28 2.95 15.31 -5.44
N ALA A 29 2.02 14.64 -4.78
CA ALA A 29 1.26 13.53 -5.36
C ALA A 29 0.37 13.99 -6.51
N ILE A 30 -0.30 15.14 -6.35
CA ILE A 30 -1.10 15.79 -7.41
C ILE A 30 -0.17 16.16 -8.57
N SER A 31 0.94 16.86 -8.31
CA SER A 31 1.89 17.31 -9.31
C SER A 31 2.48 16.14 -10.11
N TYR A 32 2.87 15.06 -9.42
CA TYR A 32 3.35 13.83 -10.08
C TYR A 32 2.30 13.25 -11.03
N ALA A 33 1.04 13.12 -10.58
CA ALA A 33 -0.03 12.55 -11.41
C ALA A 33 -0.35 13.44 -12.64
N VAL A 34 -0.33 14.76 -12.48
CA VAL A 34 -0.49 15.71 -13.57
C VAL A 34 0.64 15.58 -14.59
N PHE A 35 1.90 15.55 -14.13
CA PHE A 35 3.05 15.38 -15.02
C PHE A 35 2.99 14.05 -15.80
N VAL A 36 2.70 12.94 -15.12
CA VAL A 36 2.58 11.62 -15.76
C VAL A 36 1.49 11.64 -16.81
N ARG A 37 0.37 12.31 -16.54
CA ARG A 37 -0.71 12.42 -17.53
C ARG A 37 -0.28 13.22 -18.75
N CYS A 38 0.35 14.38 -18.58
CA CYS A 38 0.90 15.15 -19.71
C CYS A 38 1.88 14.31 -20.54
N LYS A 39 2.76 13.57 -19.87
CA LYS A 39 3.77 12.74 -20.51
C LYS A 39 3.19 11.53 -21.26
N ASP A 40 2.27 10.79 -20.64
CA ASP A 40 1.77 9.52 -21.16
C ASP A 40 0.67 9.68 -22.21
N TYR A 41 -0.06 10.82 -22.21
CA TYR A 41 -1.14 11.12 -23.14
C TYR A 41 -0.83 12.30 -24.05
N GLU A 42 0.37 12.90 -23.98
CA GLU A 42 0.79 14.07 -24.75
C GLU A 42 -0.16 15.28 -24.57
N GLU A 43 -0.79 15.38 -23.39
CA GLU A 43 -1.69 16.47 -23.02
C GLU A 43 -0.92 17.72 -22.59
N SER A 44 -1.47 18.90 -22.89
CA SER A 44 -0.99 20.16 -22.31
C SER A 44 -1.24 20.20 -20.79
N PRO A 45 -0.51 21.05 -20.04
CA PRO A 45 -0.76 21.25 -18.61
C PRO A 45 -2.22 21.62 -18.29
N GLU A 46 -2.85 22.43 -19.14
CA GLU A 46 -4.23 22.90 -18.99
C GLU A 46 -5.25 21.76 -19.20
N GLU A 47 -5.03 20.91 -20.19
CA GLU A 47 -5.87 19.73 -20.45
C GLU A 47 -5.80 18.73 -19.30
N ALA A 48 -4.59 18.45 -18.77
CA ALA A 48 -4.40 17.60 -17.61
C ALA A 48 -5.09 18.19 -16.35
N PHE A 49 -5.03 19.52 -16.15
CA PHE A 49 -5.76 20.21 -15.09
C PHE A 49 -7.26 20.07 -15.26
N GLY A 50 -7.78 20.28 -16.48
CA GLY A 50 -9.19 20.05 -16.81
C GLY A 50 -9.63 18.62 -16.53
N TYR A 51 -8.80 17.63 -16.89
CA TYR A 51 -9.08 16.24 -16.59
C TYR A 51 -9.21 15.99 -15.08
N PHE A 52 -8.29 16.47 -14.26
CA PHE A 52 -8.37 16.30 -12.81
C PHE A 52 -9.36 17.27 -12.14
N GLY A 53 -9.86 18.29 -12.87
CA GLY A 53 -10.74 19.34 -12.34
C GLY A 53 -10.06 20.09 -11.18
N ILE A 54 -8.83 20.51 -11.40
CA ILE A 54 -8.03 21.32 -10.47
C ILE A 54 -7.80 22.71 -11.05
N ASN A 55 -7.58 23.68 -10.18
CA ASN A 55 -7.28 25.06 -10.54
C ASN A 55 -5.91 25.45 -10.00
N GLY A 56 -5.25 26.41 -10.64
CA GLY A 56 -3.97 26.93 -10.20
C GLY A 56 -2.97 27.10 -11.35
N ASN A 57 -1.70 27.17 -11.02
CA ASN A 57 -0.63 27.29 -12.01
C ASN A 57 -0.27 25.91 -12.56
N SER A 58 -0.82 25.57 -13.74
CA SER A 58 -0.64 24.29 -14.41
C SER A 58 0.82 23.99 -14.72
N HIS A 59 1.56 24.97 -15.28
CA HIS A 59 2.98 24.81 -15.61
C HIS A 59 3.88 24.58 -14.40
N ALA A 60 3.69 25.34 -13.32
CA ALA A 60 4.46 25.13 -12.07
C ALA A 60 4.20 23.75 -11.48
N THR A 61 2.94 23.27 -11.54
CA THR A 61 2.55 21.94 -11.07
C THR A 61 3.21 20.83 -11.89
N VAL A 62 3.24 20.97 -13.22
CA VAL A 62 3.91 20.01 -14.11
C VAL A 62 5.43 19.98 -13.85
N MET A 63 6.06 21.15 -13.65
CA MET A 63 7.50 21.21 -13.33
C MET A 63 7.83 20.53 -12.02
N GLN A 64 7.04 20.78 -10.96
CA GLN A 64 7.20 20.07 -9.69
C GLN A 64 7.00 18.55 -9.85
N GLY A 65 6.01 18.14 -10.64
CA GLY A 65 5.75 16.72 -10.93
C GLY A 65 6.90 16.05 -11.67
N LYS A 66 7.52 16.77 -12.61
CA LYS A 66 8.71 16.32 -13.33
C LYS A 66 9.90 16.08 -12.40
N GLU A 67 10.17 17.01 -11.49
CA GLU A 67 11.24 16.86 -10.49
C GLU A 67 11.03 15.62 -9.64
N VAL A 68 9.80 15.38 -9.16
CA VAL A 68 9.46 14.17 -8.40
C VAL A 68 9.66 12.91 -9.25
N TYR A 69 9.21 12.92 -10.50
CA TYR A 69 9.32 11.79 -11.41
C TYR A 69 10.78 11.42 -11.69
N GLU A 70 11.63 12.40 -11.98
CA GLU A 70 13.05 12.20 -12.29
C GLU A 70 13.87 11.81 -11.07
N SER A 71 13.42 12.16 -9.85
CA SER A 71 14.11 11.80 -8.62
C SER A 71 13.94 10.34 -8.20
N LEU A 72 13.04 9.57 -8.84
CA LEU A 72 12.66 8.22 -8.44
C LEU A 72 12.88 7.22 -9.57
N TYR A 73 13.41 6.04 -9.24
CA TYR A 73 13.60 4.96 -10.20
C TYR A 73 12.60 3.83 -9.97
N ASN A 74 11.68 3.64 -10.92
CA ASN A 74 10.66 2.58 -10.93
C ASN A 74 10.00 2.36 -9.56
N PRO A 75 9.40 3.40 -8.96
CA PRO A 75 8.83 3.33 -7.63
C PRO A 75 7.55 2.49 -7.61
N PRO A 76 7.22 1.83 -6.49
CA PRO A 76 5.88 1.27 -6.32
C PRO A 76 4.84 2.40 -6.27
N LEU A 77 3.80 2.27 -7.08
CA LEU A 77 2.74 3.26 -7.18
C LEU A 77 1.56 2.92 -6.28
N THR A 78 0.85 3.94 -5.85
CA THR A 78 -0.46 3.86 -5.21
C THR A 78 -1.43 4.76 -5.95
N SER A 79 -2.73 4.53 -5.76
CA SER A 79 -3.79 5.37 -6.32
C SER A 79 -4.81 5.72 -5.27
N ILE A 80 -5.23 6.98 -5.24
CA ILE A 80 -6.24 7.48 -4.32
C ILE A 80 -7.27 8.34 -5.05
N ASN A 81 -8.52 8.29 -4.57
CA ASN A 81 -9.58 9.12 -5.09
C ASN A 81 -9.27 10.62 -4.92
N LYS A 82 -9.65 11.42 -5.91
CA LYS A 82 -9.53 12.87 -5.92
C LYS A 82 -10.08 13.51 -4.65
N ASP A 83 -11.30 13.15 -4.23
CA ASP A 83 -11.96 13.79 -3.10
C ASP A 83 -11.20 13.55 -1.79
N ILE A 84 -10.64 12.35 -1.63
CA ILE A 84 -9.85 12.00 -0.45
C ILE A 84 -8.54 12.80 -0.42
N ILE A 85 -7.81 12.87 -1.53
CA ILE A 85 -6.53 13.61 -1.52
C ILE A 85 -6.75 15.10 -1.27
N PHE A 86 -7.84 15.69 -1.80
CA PHE A 86 -8.19 17.08 -1.54
C PHE A 86 -8.66 17.32 -0.11
N ASP A 87 -9.37 16.36 0.51
CA ASP A 87 -9.74 16.47 1.92
C ASP A 87 -8.49 16.48 2.81
N PHE A 88 -7.51 15.62 2.51
CA PHE A 88 -6.24 15.60 3.24
C PHE A 88 -5.33 16.79 2.92
N TYR A 89 -5.47 17.41 1.76
CA TYR A 89 -4.73 18.61 1.38
C TYR A 89 -5.28 19.87 2.06
N LYS A 90 -6.62 19.99 2.19
CA LYS A 90 -7.27 21.23 2.62
C LYS A 90 -7.61 21.28 4.11
N ASN A 91 -7.81 20.11 4.74
CA ASN A 91 -8.35 20.00 6.09
C ASN A 91 -7.31 19.46 7.07
N PRO A 92 -7.19 20.02 8.28
CA PRO A 92 -6.34 19.48 9.32
C PRO A 92 -6.69 18.03 9.66
N LYS A 93 -5.68 17.17 9.81
CA LYS A 93 -5.84 15.76 10.13
C LYS A 93 -5.03 15.37 11.35
N SER A 94 -5.61 14.53 12.17
CA SER A 94 -4.90 13.90 13.30
C SER A 94 -3.83 12.92 12.80
N ASP A 95 -2.83 12.64 13.64
CA ASP A 95 -1.79 11.66 13.33
C ASP A 95 -2.38 10.26 13.02
N PHE A 96 -3.50 9.90 13.66
CA PHE A 96 -4.17 8.64 13.38
C PHE A 96 -4.82 8.63 11.99
N GLU A 97 -5.52 9.69 11.58
CA GLU A 97 -6.08 9.80 10.22
C GLU A 97 -4.99 9.78 9.15
N LYS A 98 -3.86 10.49 9.38
CA LYS A 98 -2.70 10.41 8.50
C LYS A 98 -2.14 8.99 8.40
N ALA A 99 -2.09 8.24 9.51
CA ALA A 99 -1.67 6.85 9.50
C ALA A 99 -2.66 5.94 8.75
N VAL A 100 -3.97 6.19 8.86
CA VAL A 100 -5.00 5.51 8.08
C VAL A 100 -4.83 5.76 6.58
N PHE A 101 -4.60 7.01 6.18
CA PHE A 101 -4.30 7.39 4.80
C PHE A 101 -3.05 6.64 4.28
N CYS A 102 -1.96 6.65 5.04
CA CYS A 102 -0.74 5.90 4.68
C CYS A 102 -1.00 4.39 4.55
N ALA A 103 -1.81 3.80 5.44
CA ALA A 103 -2.14 2.38 5.39
C ALA A 103 -2.99 2.05 4.15
N PHE A 104 -3.96 2.89 3.83
CA PHE A 104 -4.75 2.75 2.60
C PHE A 104 -3.87 2.81 1.36
N CYS A 105 -3.05 3.85 1.22
CA CYS A 105 -2.11 4.00 0.11
C CYS A 105 -1.13 2.82 0.03
N GLY A 106 -0.62 2.37 1.18
CA GLY A 106 0.26 1.21 1.27
C GLY A 106 -0.40 -0.07 0.78
N LEU A 107 -1.64 -0.35 1.19
CA LEU A 107 -2.39 -1.53 0.73
C LEU A 107 -2.76 -1.44 -0.76
N ARG A 108 -3.15 -0.27 -1.24
CA ARG A 108 -3.40 -0.05 -2.68
C ARG A 108 -2.14 -0.33 -3.50
N SER A 109 -0.98 0.14 -3.05
CA SER A 109 0.31 -0.13 -3.69
C SER A 109 0.69 -1.64 -3.68
N ILE A 110 0.40 -2.36 -2.59
CA ILE A 110 0.65 -3.80 -2.51
C ILE A 110 -0.30 -4.58 -3.42
N LEU A 111 -1.56 -4.15 -3.49
CA LEU A 111 -2.58 -4.75 -4.33
C LEU A 111 -2.28 -4.54 -5.82
N GLY A 112 -1.84 -3.34 -6.21
CA GLY A 112 -1.62 -2.97 -7.61
C GLY A 112 -2.90 -3.15 -8.43
N THR A 113 -2.80 -3.89 -9.53
CA THR A 113 -3.92 -4.22 -10.43
C THR A 113 -4.69 -5.50 -10.03
N LYS A 114 -4.26 -6.19 -8.97
CA LYS A 114 -4.88 -7.45 -8.54
C LYS A 114 -6.21 -7.19 -7.83
N SER A 115 -7.16 -8.11 -7.99
CA SER A 115 -8.44 -8.06 -7.28
C SER A 115 -8.28 -8.34 -5.77
N TYR A 116 -7.29 -9.15 -5.39
CA TYR A 116 -6.92 -9.42 -3.99
C TYR A 116 -5.43 -9.73 -3.86
N VAL A 117 -4.91 -9.62 -2.65
CA VAL A 117 -3.52 -9.96 -2.35
C VAL A 117 -3.36 -10.50 -0.93
N LYS A 118 -2.41 -11.43 -0.76
CA LYS A 118 -1.91 -11.81 0.56
C LYS A 118 -0.75 -10.91 0.94
N THR A 119 -0.80 -10.33 2.13
CA THR A 119 0.25 -9.46 2.66
C THR A 119 0.50 -9.72 4.16
N ASN A 120 1.36 -8.93 4.77
CA ASN A 120 1.68 -9.00 6.19
C ASN A 120 1.96 -7.60 6.76
N ASN A 121 1.97 -7.49 8.09
CA ASN A 121 2.21 -6.22 8.77
C ASN A 121 3.57 -5.60 8.46
N GLY A 122 4.60 -6.41 8.20
CA GLY A 122 5.93 -5.88 7.87
C GLY A 122 5.93 -5.13 6.54
N LEU A 123 5.33 -5.69 5.50
CA LEU A 123 5.22 -5.03 4.20
C LEU A 123 4.25 -3.84 4.26
N LEU A 124 3.13 -3.96 4.99
CA LEU A 124 2.22 -2.84 5.19
C LEU A 124 2.95 -1.66 5.86
N MET A 125 3.69 -1.89 6.96
CA MET A 125 4.47 -0.84 7.62
C MET A 125 5.49 -0.21 6.68
N ALA A 126 6.21 -1.01 5.90
CA ALA A 126 7.15 -0.48 4.92
C ALA A 126 6.44 0.47 3.94
N ARG A 127 5.34 0.05 3.34
CA ARG A 127 4.58 0.85 2.38
C ARG A 127 3.97 2.11 2.99
N MET A 128 3.44 2.02 4.21
CA MET A 128 2.91 3.17 4.95
C MET A 128 3.95 4.28 5.14
N PHE A 129 5.21 3.89 5.33
CA PHE A 129 6.32 4.82 5.54
C PHE A 129 7.18 5.05 4.29
N GLY A 130 6.66 4.72 3.11
CA GLY A 130 7.28 5.05 1.83
C GLY A 130 8.47 4.18 1.45
N TYR A 131 8.55 2.94 1.94
CA TYR A 131 9.61 1.99 1.59
C TYR A 131 9.09 0.89 0.67
N ARG A 132 9.93 0.48 -0.26
CA ARG A 132 9.59 -0.55 -1.25
C ARG A 132 9.48 -1.95 -0.62
N LEU A 133 10.39 -2.30 0.26
CA LEU A 133 10.48 -3.62 0.87
C LEU A 133 10.47 -3.54 2.41
N ALA A 134 9.95 -4.59 3.04
CA ALA A 134 9.96 -4.70 4.50
C ALA A 134 11.39 -4.69 5.08
N ALA A 135 12.35 -5.29 4.36
CA ALA A 135 13.77 -5.30 4.75
C ALA A 135 14.37 -3.89 4.79
N GLU A 136 14.07 -3.05 3.79
CA GLU A 136 14.52 -1.66 3.75
C GLU A 136 14.04 -0.88 4.98
N PHE A 137 12.74 -0.98 5.29
CA PHE A 137 12.18 -0.33 6.46
C PHE A 137 12.78 -0.86 7.77
N THR A 138 13.05 -2.17 7.85
CA THR A 138 13.67 -2.78 9.02
C THR A 138 15.10 -2.26 9.25
N ALA A 139 15.86 -2.04 8.18
CA ALA A 139 17.23 -1.53 8.22
C ALA A 139 17.35 -0.04 8.60
N VAL A 140 16.25 0.73 8.57
CA VAL A 140 16.29 2.17 8.91
C VAL A 140 16.64 2.37 10.38
N LYS A 141 17.75 3.06 10.66
CA LYS A 141 18.23 3.35 12.02
C LYS A 141 17.29 4.30 12.76
N GLN A 142 16.81 5.35 12.08
CA GLN A 142 15.88 6.33 12.65
C GLN A 142 14.48 6.13 12.06
N LYS A 143 13.63 5.41 12.77
CA LYS A 143 12.23 5.24 12.42
C LYS A 143 11.44 6.54 12.62
N PRO A 144 10.39 6.82 11.83
CA PRO A 144 9.49 7.95 12.07
C PRO A 144 8.97 7.97 13.51
N ALA A 145 8.80 9.18 14.09
CA ALA A 145 8.37 9.33 15.47
C ALA A 145 7.05 8.61 15.78
N TYR A 146 6.09 8.69 14.86
CA TYR A 146 4.82 7.98 14.99
C TYR A 146 5.02 6.46 15.07
N TYR A 147 5.91 5.87 14.23
CA TYR A 147 6.24 4.46 14.32
C TYR A 147 6.84 4.11 15.69
N LYS A 148 7.82 4.87 16.17
CA LYS A 148 8.43 4.65 17.49
C LYS A 148 7.38 4.65 18.60
N ARG A 149 6.46 5.61 18.57
CA ARG A 149 5.42 5.78 19.59
C ARG A 149 4.40 4.64 19.58
N HIS A 150 3.97 4.19 18.40
CA HIS A 150 2.80 3.33 18.28
C HIS A 150 3.09 1.89 17.83
N PHE A 151 4.22 1.62 17.18
CA PHE A 151 4.48 0.33 16.54
C PHE A 151 5.76 -0.39 17.00
N SER A 152 6.72 0.32 17.62
CA SER A 152 8.02 -0.26 17.96
C SER A 152 8.11 -0.85 19.36
N THR A 153 7.30 -0.38 20.29
CA THR A 153 7.49 -0.62 21.72
C THR A 153 7.15 -2.05 22.11
N VAL A 154 6.01 -2.59 21.66
CA VAL A 154 5.59 -3.96 21.94
C VAL A 154 4.85 -4.51 20.71
N GLN A 155 5.16 -5.71 20.28
CA GLN A 155 4.50 -6.37 19.16
C GLN A 155 2.97 -6.43 19.31
N LYS A 156 2.46 -6.64 20.52
CA LYS A 156 1.02 -6.63 20.82
C LYS A 156 0.37 -5.28 20.50
N VAL A 157 1.00 -4.18 20.89
CA VAL A 157 0.49 -2.82 20.60
C VAL A 157 0.50 -2.55 19.10
N ARG A 158 1.54 -2.97 18.40
CA ARG A 158 1.62 -2.89 16.93
C ARG A 158 0.46 -3.64 16.27
N TYR A 159 0.17 -4.86 16.68
CA TYR A 159 -0.93 -5.63 16.15
C TYR A 159 -2.29 -4.97 16.42
N GLN A 160 -2.53 -4.50 17.63
CA GLN A 160 -3.77 -3.82 18.00
C GLN A 160 -4.01 -2.56 17.17
N LEU A 161 -2.97 -1.74 16.96
CA LEU A 161 -3.07 -0.54 16.12
C LEU A 161 -3.31 -0.89 14.64
N THR A 162 -2.60 -1.89 14.11
CA THR A 162 -2.82 -2.36 12.74
C THR A 162 -4.23 -2.90 12.56
N GLU A 163 -4.76 -3.68 13.53
CA GLU A 163 -6.15 -4.13 13.51
C GLU A 163 -7.15 -2.98 13.57
N LYS A 164 -6.90 -1.98 14.42
CA LYS A 164 -7.75 -0.79 14.51
C LYS A 164 -7.82 -0.03 13.19
N ILE A 165 -6.68 0.14 12.51
CA ILE A 165 -6.65 0.75 11.19
C ILE A 165 -7.36 -0.14 10.16
N ILE A 166 -6.98 -1.40 10.03
CA ILE A 166 -7.48 -2.29 8.98
C ILE A 166 -8.95 -2.65 9.20
N LYS A 167 -9.29 -3.20 10.36
CA LYS A 167 -10.64 -3.73 10.61
C LYS A 167 -11.65 -2.63 10.83
N ARG A 168 -11.27 -1.57 11.53
CA ARG A 168 -12.21 -0.51 11.86
C ARG A 168 -12.24 0.56 10.77
N GLU A 169 -11.16 1.27 10.57
CA GLU A 169 -11.18 2.44 9.69
C GLU A 169 -11.23 2.04 8.21
N LEU A 170 -10.34 1.16 7.75
CA LEU A 170 -10.30 0.81 6.34
C LEU A 170 -11.49 -0.05 5.90
N SER A 171 -11.97 -0.97 6.75
CA SER A 171 -13.14 -1.79 6.41
C SER A 171 -14.44 -1.01 6.42
N LEU A 172 -14.65 -0.11 7.40
CA LEU A 172 -15.88 0.65 7.52
C LEU A 172 -15.90 1.88 6.60
N SER A 173 -14.81 2.66 6.61
CA SER A 173 -14.78 3.96 5.93
C SER A 173 -14.26 3.88 4.49
N TRP A 174 -13.37 2.91 4.19
CA TRP A 174 -12.66 2.83 2.91
C TRP A 174 -12.97 1.57 2.11
N GLY A 175 -13.92 0.76 2.55
CA GLY A 175 -14.42 -0.40 1.83
C GLY A 175 -13.45 -1.58 1.70
N LEU A 176 -12.44 -1.67 2.57
CA LEU A 176 -11.50 -2.79 2.59
C LEU A 176 -12.18 -4.07 3.09
N LYS A 177 -12.06 -5.16 2.33
CA LYS A 177 -12.34 -6.51 2.77
C LYS A 177 -11.04 -7.14 3.27
N TYR A 178 -11.10 -7.73 4.44
CA TYR A 178 -9.95 -8.25 5.16
C TYR A 178 -10.24 -9.65 5.70
N TYR A 179 -9.33 -10.59 5.45
CA TYR A 179 -9.41 -11.94 5.99
C TYR A 179 -8.04 -12.40 6.48
N SER A 180 -7.92 -12.77 7.77
CA SER A 180 -6.70 -13.27 8.38
C SER A 180 -6.81 -14.76 8.67
N ILE A 181 -5.81 -15.51 8.23
CA ILE A 181 -5.59 -16.90 8.61
C ILE A 181 -4.45 -16.88 9.64
N GLN A 182 -4.57 -17.67 10.69
CA GLN A 182 -3.69 -17.66 11.89
C GLN A 182 -2.17 -17.78 11.62
N SER A 183 -1.73 -18.14 10.42
CA SER A 183 -0.32 -18.31 10.09
C SER A 183 0.16 -17.26 9.08
N LYS A 184 0.83 -16.24 9.53
CA LYS A 184 1.70 -15.38 8.71
C LYS A 184 1.01 -14.57 7.59
N GLY A 185 0.22 -13.59 7.97
CA GLY A 185 -0.32 -12.62 7.03
C GLY A 185 -1.83 -12.59 6.94
N PHE A 186 -2.31 -11.74 6.06
CA PHE A 186 -3.73 -11.53 5.84
C PHE A 186 -4.01 -11.28 4.36
N TYR A 187 -5.24 -11.53 3.96
CA TYR A 187 -5.75 -11.26 2.61
C TYR A 187 -6.57 -9.98 2.62
N VAL A 188 -6.40 -9.18 1.58
CA VAL A 188 -7.12 -7.91 1.41
C VAL A 188 -7.64 -7.76 0.00
N SER A 189 -8.78 -7.08 -0.12
CA SER A 189 -9.39 -6.65 -1.38
C SER A 189 -10.19 -5.37 -1.16
N PHE A 190 -10.26 -4.51 -2.20
CA PHE A 190 -11.19 -3.38 -2.25
C PHE A 190 -12.35 -3.63 -3.23
N SER A 191 -12.18 -4.55 -4.18
CA SER A 191 -13.13 -4.82 -5.27
C SER A 191 -13.96 -6.07 -5.10
N MET A 192 -13.43 -7.11 -4.41
CA MET A 192 -14.16 -8.35 -4.18
C MET A 192 -15.10 -8.24 -2.98
N ASP A 193 -16.18 -9.02 -2.97
CA ASP A 193 -16.97 -9.28 -1.78
C ASP A 193 -16.18 -10.14 -0.76
N PHE A 194 -16.68 -10.18 0.48
CA PHE A 194 -15.97 -10.87 1.56
C PHE A 194 -15.95 -12.40 1.37
N GLU A 195 -17.04 -12.99 0.90
CA GLU A 195 -17.15 -14.45 0.73
C GLU A 195 -16.22 -14.95 -0.36
N SER A 196 -16.13 -14.23 -1.48
CA SER A 196 -15.18 -14.51 -2.55
C SER A 196 -13.73 -14.39 -2.06
N LEU A 197 -13.41 -13.37 -1.26
CA LEU A 197 -12.08 -13.23 -0.67
C LEU A 197 -11.72 -14.41 0.23
N VAL A 198 -12.63 -14.84 1.11
CA VAL A 198 -12.44 -16.02 1.99
C VAL A 198 -12.23 -17.29 1.16
N THR A 199 -13.06 -17.51 0.14
CA THR A 199 -12.96 -18.69 -0.73
C THR A 199 -11.60 -18.77 -1.41
N HIS A 200 -11.10 -17.67 -1.97
CA HIS A 200 -9.78 -17.61 -2.60
C HIS A 200 -8.65 -17.82 -1.59
N ALA A 201 -8.76 -17.23 -0.40
CA ALA A 201 -7.78 -17.38 0.67
C ALA A 201 -7.67 -18.83 1.16
N GLU A 202 -8.81 -19.50 1.37
CA GLU A 202 -8.85 -20.89 1.83
C GLU A 202 -8.36 -21.88 0.75
N LYS A 203 -8.69 -21.65 -0.53
CA LYS A 203 -8.14 -22.42 -1.64
C LYS A 203 -6.61 -22.30 -1.70
N SER A 204 -6.09 -21.11 -1.57
CA SER A 204 -4.64 -20.85 -1.54
C SER A 204 -3.96 -21.53 -0.34
N ARG A 205 -4.60 -21.53 0.84
CA ARG A 205 -4.11 -22.21 2.04
C ARG A 205 -4.04 -23.72 1.87
N LYS A 206 -5.10 -24.35 1.36
CA LYS A 206 -5.16 -25.80 1.10
C LYS A 206 -4.07 -26.23 0.13
N SER A 207 -3.87 -25.48 -0.96
CA SER A 207 -2.80 -25.75 -1.93
C SER A 207 -1.40 -25.67 -1.29
N THR A 208 -1.15 -24.66 -0.45
CA THR A 208 0.14 -24.51 0.24
C THR A 208 0.40 -25.67 1.23
N LEU A 209 -0.62 -26.08 1.98
CA LEU A 209 -0.51 -27.20 2.92
C LEU A 209 -0.23 -28.52 2.21
N LEU A 210 -0.85 -28.77 1.07
CA LEU A 210 -0.59 -29.96 0.25
C LEU A 210 0.87 -29.99 -0.22
N LYS A 211 1.35 -28.88 -0.79
CA LYS A 211 2.76 -28.77 -1.22
C LYS A 211 3.74 -29.00 -0.07
N GLN A 212 3.48 -28.43 1.11
CA GLN A 212 4.33 -28.66 2.29
C GLN A 212 4.34 -30.12 2.75
N LYS A 213 3.20 -30.80 2.69
CA LYS A 213 3.13 -32.24 2.98
C LYS A 213 3.93 -33.07 1.98
N GLU A 214 3.80 -32.77 0.69
CA GLU A 214 4.55 -33.46 -0.38
C GLU A 214 6.07 -33.25 -0.22
N GLU A 215 6.51 -32.02 0.07
CA GLU A 215 7.90 -31.70 0.32
C GLU A 215 8.45 -32.42 1.57
N ALA A 216 7.68 -32.43 2.66
CA ALA A 216 8.06 -33.16 3.86
C ALA A 216 8.18 -34.69 3.61
N GLN A 217 7.24 -35.27 2.87
CA GLN A 217 7.30 -36.67 2.46
C GLN A 217 8.53 -36.96 1.61
N LYS A 218 8.84 -36.12 0.63
CA LYS A 218 10.06 -36.26 -0.20
C LYS A 218 11.33 -36.23 0.66
N GLN A 219 11.42 -35.31 1.62
CA GLN A 219 12.57 -35.22 2.54
C GLN A 219 12.72 -36.46 3.42
N ILE A 220 11.62 -37.01 3.92
CA ILE A 220 11.64 -38.26 4.71
C ILE A 220 12.15 -39.43 3.86
N ILE A 221 11.60 -39.60 2.64
CA ILE A 221 12.03 -40.64 1.71
C ILE A 221 13.53 -40.52 1.38
N GLU A 222 14.01 -39.31 1.15
CA GLU A 222 15.40 -39.04 0.85
C GLU A 222 16.35 -39.39 2.02
N ARG A 223 15.94 -39.05 3.26
CA ARG A 223 16.67 -39.45 4.49
C ARG A 223 16.73 -40.97 4.64
N VAL A 224 15.62 -41.65 4.47
CA VAL A 224 15.58 -43.12 4.55
C VAL A 224 16.45 -43.75 3.46
N ARG A 225 16.41 -43.27 2.22
CA ARG A 225 17.28 -43.75 1.13
C ARG A 225 18.77 -43.53 1.45
N LYS A 226 19.15 -42.40 2.03
CA LYS A 226 20.54 -42.15 2.47
C LYS A 226 20.99 -43.11 3.57
N GLN A 227 20.12 -43.41 4.54
CA GLN A 227 20.41 -44.37 5.61
C GLN A 227 20.56 -45.80 5.09
N ILE A 228 19.80 -46.22 4.09
CA ILE A 228 19.89 -47.54 3.48
C ILE A 228 21.18 -47.68 2.63
N ARG A 229 21.58 -46.62 1.93
CA ARG A 229 22.78 -46.64 1.07
C ARG A 229 24.08 -46.40 1.83
N GLY A 230 24.02 -45.97 3.05
CA GLY A 230 25.19 -45.78 3.92
C GLY A 230 25.49 -46.96 4.86
N LYS A 231 24.78 -48.04 4.67
CA LYS A 231 25.09 -49.37 5.21
C LYS A 231 25.64 -50.27 4.09
#